data_a18f5099ca1bde2d1ba721f921696c15
#
_entry.id   a18f5099ca1bde2d1ba721f921696c15
#
_cell.length_a   1.000
_cell.length_b   1.000
_cell.length_c   1.000
_cell.angle_alpha   90.00
_cell.angle_beta   90.00
_cell.angle_gamma   90.00
#
_symmetry.space_group_name_H-M   'P 1'
#
loop_
_entity.id
_entity.type
_entity.pdbx_description
1 polymer ?
#
loop_
_entity_poly.entity_id
_entity_poly.type
_entity_poly.pdbx_seq_one_letter_code
_entity_poly.pdbx_strand_id
1 'polypeptide(L)'
;RIFNPLLQKFSDKFKQAGQLTAQQYKKLDGAGTTVKNMINSSVTGWILDWPFVLGFVILLIFLNWTAAVITAIFMLITLGINKWKSSLSLSQEMLANIEIFLMGLLTIAIMTAGAIMIMQGKLDIGILIGSNILAARAFQGTNKYAKGKEFIQHRERAVSEIVHFIKQ
;
A
#
# COMPACT_ATOMS: atom_id res chain seq x y z
N ARG A 1 17.47 -11.17 13.76
CA ARG A 1 18.34 -11.53 14.94
C ARG A 1 19.05 -10.33 15.60
N ILE A 2 19.14 -9.17 14.96
CA ILE A 2 19.84 -7.96 15.49
C ILE A 2 18.93 -7.14 16.45
N PHE A 3 17.61 -7.29 16.38
CA PHE A 3 16.64 -6.48 17.15
C PHE A 3 16.45 -6.94 18.60
N ASN A 4 16.68 -8.22 18.90
CA ASN A 4 16.54 -8.76 20.27
C ASN A 4 17.48 -8.12 21.30
N PRO A 5 18.79 -7.87 21.00
CA PRO A 5 19.68 -7.25 21.97
C PRO A 5 19.38 -5.76 22.21
N LEU A 6 18.78 -5.06 21.23
CA LEU A 6 18.35 -3.67 21.41
C LEU A 6 17.12 -3.59 22.32
N LEU A 7 16.13 -4.49 22.15
CA LEU A 7 14.97 -4.57 23.03
C LEU A 7 15.35 -4.98 24.47
N GLN A 8 16.33 -5.86 24.66
CA GLN A 8 16.84 -6.20 25.99
C GLN A 8 17.56 -5.02 26.64
N LYS A 9 18.44 -4.33 25.95
CA LYS A 9 19.08 -3.10 26.47
C LYS A 9 18.07 -2.02 26.80
N PHE A 10 16.99 -1.91 26.05
CA PHE A 10 15.87 -1.03 26.34
C PHE A 10 15.16 -1.43 27.63
N SER A 11 14.81 -2.71 27.77
CA SER A 11 14.17 -3.25 28.98
C SER A 11 15.02 -3.03 30.24
N ASP A 12 16.34 -3.20 30.14
CA ASP A 12 17.25 -3.06 31.27
C ASP A 12 17.47 -1.60 31.71
N LYS A 13 17.55 -0.66 30.75
CA LYS A 13 17.56 0.78 31.08
C LYS A 13 16.24 1.24 31.72
N PHE A 14 15.11 0.69 31.28
CA PHE A 14 13.80 1.00 31.89
C PHE A 14 13.63 0.45 33.30
N LYS A 15 14.20 -0.71 33.61
CA LYS A 15 14.22 -1.26 34.98
C LYS A 15 15.07 -0.40 35.92
N GLN A 16 16.10 0.27 35.42
CA GLN A 16 16.96 1.18 36.21
C GLN A 16 16.30 2.57 36.43
N ALA A 17 15.42 3.00 35.54
CA ALA A 17 14.76 4.32 35.60
C ALA A 17 13.49 4.33 36.46
N GLY A 18 13.41 3.62 37.54
CA GLY A 18 12.36 3.38 38.54
C GLY A 18 11.19 4.36 38.77
N GLN A 19 10.90 5.30 37.87
CA GLN A 19 9.79 6.26 37.95
C GLN A 19 9.24 6.64 36.59
N LEU A 20 8.71 5.67 35.86
CA LEU A 20 7.91 6.00 34.67
C LEU A 20 6.43 6.10 35.05
N THR A 21 5.81 7.24 34.77
CA THR A 21 4.37 7.43 34.94
C THR A 21 3.62 6.41 34.06
N ALA A 22 2.52 5.83 34.56
CA ALA A 22 1.71 4.82 33.86
C ALA A 22 1.33 5.22 32.42
N GLN A 23 1.24 6.52 32.12
CA GLN A 23 1.01 7.05 30.78
C GLN A 23 2.22 6.88 29.83
N GLN A 24 3.43 6.99 30.35
CA GLN A 24 4.66 6.80 29.59
C GLN A 24 4.88 5.33 29.26
N TYR A 25 4.54 4.43 30.18
CA TYR A 25 4.54 2.98 29.95
C TYR A 25 3.56 2.58 28.86
N LYS A 26 2.35 3.13 28.86
CA LYS A 26 1.31 2.85 27.86
C LYS A 26 1.69 3.37 26.48
N LYS A 27 2.37 4.52 26.39
CA LYS A 27 2.89 5.06 25.13
C LYS A 27 4.02 4.20 24.56
N LEU A 28 4.92 3.71 25.41
CA LEU A 28 6.04 2.86 25.01
C LEU A 28 5.62 1.45 24.59
N ASP A 29 4.67 0.87 25.31
CA ASP A 29 4.09 -0.43 24.97
C ASP A 29 3.32 -0.33 23.64
N GLY A 30 2.57 0.76 23.43
CA GLY A 30 1.95 1.07 22.14
C GLY A 30 2.95 1.27 21.01
N ALA A 31 4.09 1.94 21.25
CA ALA A 31 5.16 2.09 20.25
C ALA A 31 5.86 0.75 19.98
N GLY A 32 6.12 -0.05 21.01
CA GLY A 32 6.74 -1.37 20.89
C GLY A 32 5.86 -2.37 20.14
N THR A 33 4.57 -2.41 20.42
CA THR A 33 3.59 -3.24 19.69
C THR A 33 3.41 -2.76 18.25
N THR A 34 3.43 -1.46 18.00
CA THR A 34 3.40 -0.88 16.66
C THR A 34 4.64 -1.31 15.87
N VAL A 35 5.85 -1.20 16.44
CA VAL A 35 7.10 -1.65 15.80
C VAL A 35 7.10 -3.17 15.57
N LYS A 36 6.61 -3.97 16.51
CA LYS A 36 6.49 -5.42 16.37
C LYS A 36 5.51 -5.81 15.27
N ASN A 37 4.37 -5.15 15.21
CA ASN A 37 3.39 -5.35 14.13
C ASN A 37 3.92 -4.86 12.78
N MET A 38 4.75 -3.83 12.77
CA MET A 38 5.44 -3.31 11.59
C MET A 38 6.46 -4.30 11.02
N ILE A 39 7.20 -5.00 11.85
CA ILE A 39 8.19 -6.00 11.41
C ILE A 39 7.49 -7.28 10.91
N ASN A 40 6.35 -7.62 11.50
CA ASN A 40 5.60 -8.81 11.17
C ASN A 40 4.57 -8.58 10.04
N SER A 41 4.22 -7.32 9.76
CA SER A 41 3.36 -6.99 8.63
C SER A 41 4.21 -6.95 7.36
N SER A 42 3.69 -7.55 6.35
CA SER A 42 4.06 -7.74 4.95
C SER A 42 4.73 -6.53 4.21
N VAL A 43 5.49 -5.68 4.92
CA VAL A 43 6.16 -4.48 4.36
C VAL A 43 7.22 -4.88 3.34
N THR A 44 7.83 -6.05 3.52
CA THR A 44 8.83 -6.55 2.58
C THR A 44 8.17 -6.98 1.25
N GLY A 45 6.91 -7.38 1.29
CA GLY A 45 6.18 -7.81 0.10
C GLY A 45 5.93 -6.69 -0.91
N TRP A 46 5.59 -5.47 -0.48
CA TRP A 46 5.27 -4.40 -1.43
C TRP A 46 6.50 -3.87 -2.19
N ILE A 47 7.70 -3.90 -1.57
CA ILE A 47 8.96 -3.52 -2.24
C ILE A 47 9.29 -4.54 -3.35
N LEU A 48 9.01 -5.83 -3.10
CA LEU A 48 9.16 -6.86 -4.13
C LEU A 48 8.08 -6.77 -5.22
N ASP A 49 6.85 -6.38 -4.85
CA ASP A 49 5.73 -6.29 -5.80
C ASP A 49 5.88 -5.13 -6.80
N TRP A 50 6.63 -4.05 -6.46
CA TRP A 50 6.80 -2.88 -7.30
C TRP A 50 7.36 -3.17 -8.72
N PRO A 51 8.45 -3.94 -8.88
CA PRO A 51 8.94 -4.26 -10.23
C PRO A 51 7.94 -5.09 -11.03
N PHE A 52 7.12 -5.92 -10.36
CA PHE A 52 6.07 -6.68 -11.02
C PHE A 52 4.93 -5.80 -11.54
N VAL A 53 4.57 -4.74 -10.84
CA VAL A 53 3.57 -3.76 -11.30
C VAL A 53 4.00 -3.16 -12.64
N LEU A 54 5.27 -2.74 -12.76
CA LEU A 54 5.81 -2.24 -14.03
C LEU A 54 5.75 -3.31 -15.12
N GLY A 55 6.12 -4.55 -14.80
CA GLY A 55 6.02 -5.68 -15.71
C GLY A 55 4.59 -5.91 -16.21
N PHE A 56 3.60 -5.86 -15.31
CA PHE A 56 2.19 -6.02 -15.68
C PHE A 56 1.70 -4.88 -16.59
N VAL A 57 2.10 -3.64 -16.32
CA VAL A 57 1.74 -2.49 -17.17
C VAL A 57 2.37 -2.62 -18.56
N ILE A 58 3.64 -3.01 -18.64
CA ILE A 58 4.32 -3.23 -19.92
C ILE A 58 3.62 -4.34 -20.72
N LEU A 59 3.34 -5.49 -20.10
CA LEU A 59 2.62 -6.59 -20.73
C LEU A 59 1.22 -6.14 -21.20
N LEU A 60 0.53 -5.33 -20.41
CA LEU A 60 -0.79 -4.82 -20.75
C LEU A 60 -0.74 -3.90 -22.00
N ILE A 61 0.30 -3.07 -22.12
CA ILE A 61 0.51 -2.23 -23.30
C ILE A 61 0.69 -3.09 -24.55
N PHE A 62 1.45 -4.19 -24.47
CA PHE A 62 1.66 -5.10 -25.59
C PHE A 62 0.40 -5.90 -25.95
N LEU A 63 -0.38 -6.34 -24.96
CA LEU A 63 -1.57 -7.14 -25.20
C LEU A 63 -2.73 -6.29 -25.70
N ASN A 64 -2.98 -5.17 -25.07
CA ASN A 64 -4.13 -4.32 -25.34
C ASN A 64 -3.88 -2.88 -24.90
N TRP A 65 -3.50 -2.04 -25.84
CA TRP A 65 -3.24 -0.62 -25.60
C TRP A 65 -4.44 0.11 -24.96
N THR A 66 -5.66 -0.21 -25.37
CA THR A 66 -6.88 0.40 -24.83
C THR A 66 -7.06 0.08 -23.35
N ALA A 67 -6.86 -1.18 -22.95
CA ALA A 67 -6.91 -1.60 -21.57
C ALA A 67 -5.78 -0.95 -20.75
N ALA A 68 -4.59 -0.78 -21.34
CA ALA A 68 -3.48 -0.11 -20.69
C ALA A 68 -3.79 1.37 -20.36
N VAL A 69 -4.37 2.10 -21.31
CA VAL A 69 -4.77 3.51 -21.11
C VAL A 69 -5.85 3.63 -20.04
N ILE A 70 -6.89 2.79 -20.08
CA ILE A 70 -7.95 2.77 -19.05
C ILE A 70 -7.33 2.51 -17.68
N THR A 71 -6.48 1.50 -17.55
CA THR A 71 -5.81 1.16 -16.29
C THR A 71 -4.96 2.31 -15.78
N ALA A 72 -4.17 2.95 -16.65
CA ALA A 72 -3.34 4.10 -16.28
C ALA A 72 -4.18 5.26 -15.71
N ILE A 73 -5.33 5.58 -16.33
CA ILE A 73 -6.23 6.61 -15.83
C ILE A 73 -6.73 6.27 -14.43
N PHE A 74 -7.18 5.03 -14.19
CA PHE A 74 -7.64 4.61 -12.88
C PHE A 74 -6.53 4.60 -11.82
N MET A 75 -5.30 4.22 -12.20
CA MET A 75 -4.13 4.33 -11.32
C MET A 75 -3.85 5.78 -10.92
N LEU A 76 -3.92 6.73 -11.87
CA LEU A 76 -3.73 8.14 -11.59
C LEU A 76 -4.83 8.69 -10.67
N ILE A 77 -6.08 8.31 -10.87
CA ILE A 77 -7.21 8.67 -9.99
C ILE A 77 -6.94 8.20 -8.57
N THR A 78 -6.54 6.95 -8.40
CA THR A 78 -6.23 6.37 -7.08
C THR A 78 -5.08 7.08 -6.40
N LEU A 79 -3.99 7.37 -7.12
CA LEU A 79 -2.86 8.14 -6.60
C LEU A 79 -3.26 9.57 -6.22
N GLY A 80 -4.15 10.19 -7.00
CA GLY A 80 -4.72 11.50 -6.71
C GLY A 80 -5.54 11.51 -5.42
N ILE A 81 -6.43 10.55 -5.24
CA ILE A 81 -7.24 10.39 -4.02
C ILE A 81 -6.34 10.19 -2.79
N ASN A 82 -5.33 9.32 -2.91
CA ASN A 82 -4.38 9.09 -1.82
C ASN A 82 -3.55 10.34 -1.47
N LYS A 83 -3.22 11.17 -2.44
CA LYS A 83 -2.52 12.43 -2.20
C LYS A 83 -3.44 13.46 -1.51
N TRP A 84 -4.71 13.48 -1.86
CA TRP A 84 -5.71 14.40 -1.30
C TRP A 84 -6.28 13.93 0.05
N LYS A 85 -6.05 12.71 0.45
CA LYS A 85 -6.46 12.13 1.72
C LYS A 85 -6.16 13.03 2.91
N SER A 86 -4.97 13.62 2.95
CA SER A 86 -4.52 14.54 4.02
C SER A 86 -5.43 15.77 4.16
N SER A 87 -6.06 16.21 3.06
CA SER A 87 -6.96 17.37 3.03
C SER A 87 -8.42 17.03 3.37
N LEU A 88 -8.83 15.78 3.11
CA LEU A 88 -10.24 15.36 3.17
C LEU A 88 -10.63 14.63 4.45
N SER A 89 -9.70 14.42 5.41
CA SER A 89 -9.96 13.69 6.68
C SER A 89 -10.67 12.33 6.51
N LEU A 90 -10.43 11.63 5.39
CA LEU A 90 -11.07 10.36 5.07
C LEU A 90 -10.58 9.26 6.02
N SER A 91 -11.52 8.47 6.56
CA SER A 91 -11.19 7.30 7.35
C SER A 91 -10.53 6.21 6.49
N GLN A 92 -9.71 5.35 7.10
CA GLN A 92 -9.06 4.23 6.41
C GLN A 92 -10.08 3.27 5.78
N GLU A 93 -11.23 3.09 6.42
CA GLU A 93 -12.32 2.24 5.92
C GLU A 93 -12.97 2.81 4.67
N MET A 94 -13.21 4.13 4.63
CA MET A 94 -13.75 4.79 3.44
C MET A 94 -12.82 4.66 2.25
N LEU A 95 -11.51 4.80 2.46
CA LEU A 95 -10.52 4.62 1.40
C LEU A 95 -10.50 3.20 0.86
N ALA A 96 -10.59 2.19 1.73
CA ALA A 96 -10.65 0.80 1.31
C ALA A 96 -11.89 0.52 0.44
N ASN A 97 -13.05 1.07 0.83
CA ASN A 97 -14.28 0.94 0.06
C ASN A 97 -14.21 1.65 -1.31
N ILE A 98 -13.60 2.84 -1.36
CA ILE A 98 -13.37 3.57 -2.62
C ILE A 98 -12.44 2.77 -3.55
N GLU A 99 -11.39 2.15 -3.03
CA GLU A 99 -10.49 1.31 -3.82
C GLU A 99 -11.19 0.09 -4.42
N ILE A 100 -12.03 -0.60 -3.63
CA ILE A 100 -12.83 -1.74 -4.11
C ILE A 100 -13.80 -1.29 -5.19
N PHE A 101 -14.47 -0.15 -5.00
CA PHE A 101 -15.39 0.42 -5.98
C PHE A 101 -14.66 0.78 -7.29
N LEU A 102 -13.51 1.45 -7.21
CA LEU A 102 -12.69 1.79 -8.37
C LEU A 102 -12.20 0.54 -9.12
N MET A 103 -11.86 -0.52 -8.40
CA MET A 103 -11.46 -1.79 -9.01
C MET A 103 -12.63 -2.42 -9.78
N GLY A 104 -13.84 -2.38 -9.22
CA GLY A 104 -15.06 -2.84 -9.91
C GLY A 104 -15.33 -2.04 -11.18
N LEU A 105 -15.24 -0.70 -11.11
CA LEU A 105 -15.39 0.18 -12.27
C LEU A 105 -14.33 -0.08 -13.35
N LEU A 106 -13.08 -0.28 -12.96
CA LEU A 106 -11.99 -0.64 -13.88
C LEU A 106 -12.32 -1.92 -14.65
N THR A 107 -12.77 -2.96 -13.94
CA THR A 107 -13.16 -4.23 -14.57
C THR A 107 -14.29 -4.03 -15.57
N ILE A 108 -15.35 -3.30 -15.21
CA ILE A 108 -16.48 -3.01 -16.10
C ILE A 108 -15.98 -2.22 -17.33
N ALA A 109 -15.15 -1.21 -17.14
CA ALA A 109 -14.64 -0.39 -18.23
C ALA A 109 -13.82 -1.22 -19.23
N ILE A 110 -12.90 -2.08 -18.73
CA ILE A 110 -12.09 -2.95 -19.59
C ILE A 110 -12.94 -3.98 -20.33
N MET A 111 -13.89 -4.61 -19.62
CA MET A 111 -14.78 -5.60 -20.24
C MET A 111 -15.67 -4.97 -21.32
N THR A 112 -16.21 -3.78 -21.06
CA THR A 112 -17.05 -3.08 -22.04
C THR A 112 -16.24 -2.65 -23.27
N ALA A 113 -15.08 -2.01 -23.05
CA ALA A 113 -14.23 -1.59 -24.17
C ALA A 113 -13.72 -2.79 -24.97
N GLY A 114 -13.33 -3.86 -24.29
CA GLY A 114 -12.86 -5.08 -24.94
C GLY A 114 -13.96 -5.81 -25.71
N ALA A 115 -15.18 -5.87 -25.17
CA ALA A 115 -16.33 -6.45 -25.89
C ALA A 115 -16.61 -5.72 -27.21
N ILE A 116 -16.56 -4.38 -27.22
CA ILE A 116 -16.69 -3.59 -28.44
C ILE A 116 -15.58 -3.93 -29.44
N MET A 117 -14.34 -4.09 -28.97
CA MET A 117 -13.20 -4.43 -29.85
C MET A 117 -13.33 -5.86 -30.41
N ILE A 118 -13.86 -6.81 -29.64
CA ILE A 118 -14.13 -8.17 -30.11
C ILE A 118 -15.23 -8.15 -31.20
N MET A 119 -16.30 -7.39 -31.00
CA MET A 119 -17.35 -7.23 -32.03
C MET A 119 -16.81 -6.63 -33.33
N GLN A 120 -15.77 -5.80 -33.26
CA GLN A 120 -15.08 -5.24 -34.41
C GLN A 120 -14.03 -6.20 -35.02
N GLY A 121 -13.84 -7.39 -34.46
CA GLY A 121 -12.84 -8.35 -34.92
C GLY A 121 -11.39 -7.92 -34.63
N LYS A 122 -11.17 -6.92 -33.75
CA LYS A 122 -9.85 -6.36 -33.43
C LYS A 122 -9.17 -7.00 -32.23
N LEU A 123 -9.92 -7.76 -31.43
CA LEU A 123 -9.41 -8.34 -30.18
C LEU A 123 -9.96 -9.77 -30.04
N ASP A 124 -9.13 -10.66 -29.51
CA ASP A 124 -9.54 -12.01 -29.11
C ASP A 124 -10.04 -12.04 -27.67
N ILE A 125 -10.97 -12.96 -27.40
CA ILE A 125 -11.56 -13.14 -26.05
C ILE A 125 -10.47 -13.48 -25.01
N GLY A 126 -9.49 -14.32 -25.39
CA GLY A 126 -8.37 -14.66 -24.52
C GLY A 126 -7.54 -13.45 -24.12
N ILE A 127 -7.29 -12.55 -25.07
CA ILE A 127 -6.56 -11.30 -24.81
C ILE A 127 -7.36 -10.39 -23.87
N LEU A 128 -8.68 -10.32 -24.01
CA LEU A 128 -9.53 -9.54 -23.13
C LEU A 128 -9.46 -10.05 -21.67
N ILE A 129 -9.60 -11.36 -21.48
CA ILE A 129 -9.52 -11.97 -20.14
C ILE A 129 -8.12 -11.74 -19.54
N GLY A 130 -7.06 -11.98 -20.31
CA GLY A 130 -5.68 -11.74 -19.89
C GLY A 130 -5.44 -10.28 -19.52
N SER A 131 -5.92 -9.34 -20.32
CA SER A 131 -5.82 -7.90 -20.07
C SER A 131 -6.53 -7.49 -18.78
N ASN A 132 -7.71 -8.03 -18.51
CA ASN A 132 -8.45 -7.73 -17.29
C ASN A 132 -7.71 -8.23 -16.03
N ILE A 133 -7.14 -9.44 -16.08
CA ILE A 133 -6.33 -9.98 -14.97
C ILE A 133 -5.08 -9.13 -14.73
N LEU A 134 -4.34 -8.76 -15.79
CA LEU A 134 -3.16 -7.93 -15.68
C LEU A 134 -3.47 -6.53 -15.15
N ALA A 135 -4.55 -5.91 -15.63
CA ALA A 135 -5.03 -4.61 -15.15
C ALA A 135 -5.39 -4.65 -13.66
N ALA A 136 -6.11 -5.67 -13.22
CA ALA A 136 -6.45 -5.85 -11.81
C ALA A 136 -5.20 -6.01 -10.93
N ARG A 137 -4.20 -6.77 -11.39
CA ARG A 137 -2.92 -6.94 -10.67
C ARG A 137 -2.11 -5.65 -10.61
N ALA A 138 -2.01 -4.92 -11.72
CA ALA A 138 -1.33 -3.62 -11.76
C ALA A 138 -1.99 -2.61 -10.81
N PHE A 139 -3.33 -2.53 -10.83
CA PHE A 139 -4.10 -1.66 -9.96
C PHE A 139 -3.92 -2.00 -8.46
N GLN A 140 -4.02 -3.29 -8.09
CA GLN A 140 -3.77 -3.74 -6.71
C GLN A 140 -2.36 -3.43 -6.23
N GLY A 141 -1.35 -3.60 -7.08
CA GLY A 141 0.03 -3.26 -6.74
C GLY A 141 0.22 -1.76 -6.49
N THR A 142 -0.45 -0.90 -7.27
CA THR A 142 -0.45 0.56 -7.06
C THR A 142 -1.08 0.95 -5.72
N ASN A 143 -2.19 0.32 -5.34
CA ASN A 143 -2.84 0.56 -4.05
C ASN A 143 -1.95 0.15 -2.87
N LYS A 144 -1.27 -0.99 -2.98
CA LYS A 144 -0.28 -1.43 -1.98
C LYS A 144 0.86 -0.42 -1.84
N TYR A 145 1.35 0.13 -2.95
CA TYR A 145 2.39 1.17 -2.94
C TYR A 145 1.93 2.44 -2.23
N ALA A 146 0.73 2.92 -2.52
CA ALA A 146 0.18 4.11 -1.89
C ALA A 146 0.08 3.94 -0.36
N LYS A 147 -0.39 2.77 0.11
CA LYS A 147 -0.46 2.42 1.55
C LYS A 147 0.93 2.23 2.17
N GLY A 148 1.86 1.63 1.45
CA GLY A 148 3.23 1.41 1.92
C GLY A 148 3.99 2.71 2.20
N LYS A 149 3.81 3.73 1.36
CA LYS A 149 4.41 5.04 1.54
C LYS A 149 3.92 5.74 2.82
N GLU A 150 2.63 5.66 3.10
CA GLU A 150 2.04 6.20 4.33
C GLU A 150 2.60 5.50 5.58
N PHE A 151 2.76 4.18 5.49
CA PHE A 151 3.33 3.37 6.55
C PHE A 151 4.80 3.76 6.88
N ILE A 152 5.62 4.06 5.86
CA ILE A 152 7.00 4.53 6.07
C ILE A 152 7.02 5.88 6.81
N GLN A 153 6.16 6.81 6.43
CA GLN A 153 6.07 8.13 7.07
C GLN A 153 5.65 8.02 8.55
N HIS A 154 4.71 7.13 8.88
CA HIS A 154 4.35 6.85 10.26
C HIS A 154 5.49 6.22 11.06
N ARG A 155 6.29 5.35 10.43
CA ARG A 155 7.48 4.74 11.03
C ARG A 155 8.54 5.79 11.39
N GLU A 156 8.85 6.71 10.49
CA GLU A 156 9.85 7.76 10.73
C GLU A 156 9.45 8.64 11.92
N ARG A 157 8.16 8.99 12.04
CA ARG A 157 7.64 9.75 13.20
C ARG A 157 7.76 8.95 14.50
N ALA A 158 7.34 7.69 14.51
CA ALA A 158 7.43 6.86 15.70
C ALA A 158 8.90 6.62 16.13
N VAL A 159 9.81 6.42 15.18
CA VAL A 159 11.24 6.27 15.48
C VAL A 159 11.84 7.59 16.00
N SER A 160 11.48 8.73 15.43
CA SER A 160 11.98 10.03 15.89
C SER A 160 11.49 10.36 17.31
N GLU A 161 10.26 10.01 17.66
CA GLU A 161 9.74 10.17 19.03
C GLU A 161 10.50 9.28 20.03
N ILE A 162 10.77 8.03 19.66
CA ILE A 162 11.58 7.12 20.51
C ILE A 162 13.01 7.64 20.69
N VAL A 163 13.64 8.09 19.60
CA VAL A 163 15.01 8.64 19.66
C VAL A 163 15.07 9.93 20.48
N HIS A 164 14.07 10.79 20.38
CA HIS A 164 13.99 12.02 21.19
C HIS A 164 13.84 11.69 22.68
N PHE A 165 13.07 10.66 23.00
CA PHE A 165 12.87 10.21 24.38
C PHE A 165 14.13 9.58 25.00
N ILE A 166 14.98 8.93 24.17
CA ILE A 166 16.24 8.30 24.63
C ILE A 166 17.35 9.35 24.91
N LYS A 167 17.26 10.50 24.24
CA LYS A 167 18.26 11.58 24.37
C LYS A 167 18.02 12.53 25.55
N GLN A 168 16.84 12.48 26.15
CA GLN A 168 16.52 13.16 27.43
C GLN A 168 16.89 12.27 28.63
#